data_1af3c052cd6b5b90b9e8217f589b0c45
#
_entry.id   1af3c052cd6b5b90b9e8217f589b0c45
#
_cell.length_a   1.000
_cell.length_b   1.000
_cell.length_c   1.000
_cell.angle_alpha   90.00
_cell.angle_beta   90.00
_cell.angle_gamma   90.00
#
_symmetry.space_group_name_H-M   'P 1'
#
loop_
_entity.id
_entity.type
_entity.pdbx_description
1 polymer ?
#
loop_
_entity_poly.entity_id
_entity_poly.type
_entity_poly.pdbx_seq_one_letter_code
_entity_poly.pdbx_strand_id
1 'polypeptide(L)'
;RSANWIWGADVLSALGTAATKSGLAGLTGFAVWDGLPDWTESAPAEPAGTLPVLPDEAGQRLSELLSRADSPETRADQVAYSRVVSKAFNPRSDAGFPVSVLAQAGTGIGKTLGYLAPASVWSDKNAGSVWISTFTRTLQKQLDSELNRVFPDPQIKRRAVVIRKGRENYMCLL
;
A
#
# COMPACT_ATOMS: atom_id res chain seq x y z
N ARG A 1 13.42 -25.67 -25.21
CA ARG A 1 12.26 -26.58 -25.37
C ARG A 1 11.03 -25.72 -25.19
N SER A 2 10.25 -25.50 -26.27
CA SER A 2 8.97 -24.82 -26.21
C SER A 2 8.07 -25.61 -25.24
N ALA A 3 7.70 -25.01 -24.12
CA ALA A 3 6.69 -25.58 -23.26
C ALA A 3 5.40 -25.66 -24.08
N ASN A 4 4.91 -26.87 -24.30
CA ASN A 4 3.65 -27.12 -25.02
C ASN A 4 2.52 -26.75 -24.05
N TRP A 5 2.29 -25.44 -23.91
CA TRP A 5 1.28 -24.91 -23.00
C TRP A 5 -0.08 -24.99 -23.71
N ILE A 6 -0.91 -25.95 -23.27
CA ILE A 6 -2.20 -26.29 -23.86
C ILE A 6 -3.14 -25.07 -23.98
N TRP A 7 -3.03 -24.11 -23.07
CA TRP A 7 -3.90 -22.92 -22.96
C TRP A 7 -3.27 -21.65 -23.53
N GLY A 8 -2.05 -21.75 -24.04
CA GLY A 8 -1.27 -20.59 -24.49
C GLY A 8 -1.96 -19.81 -25.61
N ALA A 9 -2.57 -20.52 -26.56
CA ALA A 9 -3.28 -19.91 -27.67
C ALA A 9 -4.51 -19.12 -27.22
N ASP A 10 -5.29 -19.66 -26.29
CA ASP A 10 -6.50 -19.03 -25.77
C ASP A 10 -6.19 -17.79 -24.95
N VAL A 11 -5.13 -17.83 -24.13
CA VAL A 11 -4.68 -16.68 -23.34
C VAL A 11 -4.14 -15.57 -24.24
N LEU A 12 -3.35 -15.91 -25.25
CA LEU A 12 -2.83 -14.90 -26.20
C LEU A 12 -3.96 -14.28 -27.03
N SER A 13 -4.97 -15.07 -27.41
CA SER A 13 -6.18 -14.57 -28.07
C SER A 13 -6.97 -13.63 -27.17
N ALA A 14 -7.16 -13.98 -25.90
CA ALA A 14 -7.85 -13.15 -24.92
C ALA A 14 -7.12 -11.83 -24.62
N LEU A 15 -5.79 -11.83 -24.74
CA LEU A 15 -4.94 -10.63 -24.59
C LEU A 15 -4.85 -9.79 -25.87
N GLY A 16 -5.56 -10.17 -26.93
CA GLY A 16 -5.55 -9.44 -28.22
C GLY A 16 -4.22 -9.52 -28.99
N THR A 17 -3.33 -10.43 -28.61
CA THR A 17 -2.06 -10.69 -29.29
C THR A 17 -2.28 -11.76 -30.32
N ALA A 18 -2.23 -11.41 -31.61
CA ALA A 18 -2.27 -12.39 -32.71
C ALA A 18 -1.01 -13.28 -32.62
N ALA A 19 -1.22 -14.56 -32.34
CA ALA A 19 -0.17 -15.57 -32.39
C ALA A 19 0.23 -15.79 -33.84
N THR A 20 1.15 -15.02 -34.39
CA THR A 20 1.83 -15.36 -35.63
C THR A 20 2.75 -16.52 -35.33
N LYS A 21 2.73 -17.56 -36.20
CA LYS A 21 3.62 -18.74 -36.11
C LYS A 21 5.12 -18.39 -35.98
N SER A 22 5.49 -17.18 -36.34
CA SER A 22 6.82 -16.62 -36.19
C SER A 22 7.11 -16.03 -34.80
N GLY A 23 6.07 -15.60 -34.07
CA GLY A 23 6.23 -14.98 -32.74
C GLY A 23 6.44 -15.98 -31.61
N LEU A 24 5.98 -17.24 -31.78
CA LEU A 24 6.16 -18.28 -30.76
C LEU A 24 7.58 -18.87 -30.72
N ALA A 25 8.35 -18.74 -31.79
CA ALA A 25 9.72 -19.24 -31.83
C ALA A 25 10.71 -18.38 -30.99
N GLY A 26 10.33 -17.13 -30.67
CA GLY A 26 11.10 -16.24 -29.78
C GLY A 26 10.65 -16.19 -28.34
N LEU A 27 9.46 -16.73 -28.03
CA LEU A 27 8.94 -16.82 -26.66
C LEU A 27 9.40 -18.13 -25.99
N THR A 28 10.69 -18.37 -25.96
CA THR A 28 11.25 -19.27 -24.94
C THR A 28 10.98 -18.62 -23.58
N GLY A 29 10.79 -19.41 -22.52
CA GLY A 29 10.51 -18.87 -21.18
C GLY A 29 11.54 -17.84 -20.67
N PHE A 30 12.66 -17.66 -21.37
CA PHE A 30 13.67 -16.63 -21.15
C PHE A 30 13.39 -15.33 -21.94
N ALA A 31 12.61 -15.35 -23.01
CA ALA A 31 12.29 -14.14 -23.77
C ALA A 31 11.29 -13.20 -23.08
N VAL A 32 10.71 -13.63 -21.95
CA VAL A 32 9.95 -12.75 -21.04
C VAL A 32 10.80 -11.58 -20.58
N TRP A 33 12.09 -11.78 -20.42
CA TRP A 33 13.03 -10.75 -19.97
C TRP A 33 13.30 -9.70 -21.07
N ASP A 34 13.20 -10.08 -22.34
CA ASP A 34 13.37 -9.17 -23.48
C ASP A 34 12.19 -8.19 -23.62
N GLY A 35 11.04 -8.53 -23.05
CA GLY A 35 9.85 -7.68 -23.02
C GLY A 35 9.78 -6.76 -21.79
N LEU A 36 10.70 -6.88 -20.85
CA LEU A 36 10.79 -5.96 -19.72
C LEU A 36 11.46 -4.67 -20.19
N PRO A 37 10.97 -3.48 -19.74
CA PRO A 37 11.70 -2.26 -19.99
C PRO A 37 13.11 -2.37 -19.41
N ASP A 38 14.08 -1.80 -20.10
CA ASP A 38 15.46 -1.77 -19.65
C ASP A 38 15.52 -1.38 -18.17
N TRP A 39 16.23 -2.20 -17.39
CA TRP A 39 16.46 -1.91 -15.97
C TRP A 39 17.30 -0.64 -15.87
N THR A 40 16.64 0.46 -15.59
CA THR A 40 17.34 1.67 -15.19
C THR A 40 17.67 1.57 -13.70
N GLU A 41 18.93 1.46 -13.36
CA GLU A 41 19.38 1.69 -11.98
C GLU A 41 19.03 3.14 -11.63
N SER A 42 17.89 3.33 -10.97
CA SER A 42 17.60 4.60 -10.34
C SER A 42 18.51 4.76 -9.11
N ALA A 43 19.02 5.96 -8.90
CA ALA A 43 19.70 6.28 -7.66
C ALA A 43 18.84 5.86 -6.45
N PRO A 44 19.45 5.33 -5.36
CA PRO A 44 18.70 5.02 -4.16
C PRO A 44 17.86 6.22 -3.75
N ALA A 45 16.60 5.97 -3.38
CA ALA A 45 15.74 7.05 -2.89
C ALA A 45 16.39 7.70 -1.66
N GLU A 46 16.26 9.01 -1.54
CA GLU A 46 16.70 9.71 -0.36
C GLU A 46 16.06 9.09 0.91
N PRO A 47 16.83 8.99 2.00
CA PRO A 47 16.27 8.45 3.25
C PRO A 47 15.11 9.35 3.73
N ALA A 48 14.07 8.71 4.27
CA ALA A 48 12.94 9.43 4.83
C ALA A 48 13.38 10.34 5.97
N GLY A 49 12.71 11.47 6.12
CA GLY A 49 12.89 12.37 7.26
C GLY A 49 12.50 11.71 8.60
N THR A 50 12.77 12.39 9.70
CA THR A 50 12.53 11.90 11.06
C THR A 50 11.62 12.82 11.87
N LEU A 51 10.84 13.68 11.21
CA LEU A 51 9.92 14.59 11.87
C LEU A 51 8.80 13.81 12.59
N PRO A 52 8.51 14.08 13.86
CA PRO A 52 7.46 13.40 14.59
C PRO A 52 6.07 13.79 14.10
N VAL A 53 5.09 12.96 14.41
CA VAL A 53 3.67 13.28 14.28
C VAL A 53 3.12 13.65 15.65
N LEU A 54 2.70 14.89 15.82
CA LEU A 54 2.09 15.34 17.05
C LEU A 54 0.67 14.76 17.22
N PRO A 55 0.21 14.50 18.45
CA PRO A 55 -1.13 13.96 18.69
C PRO A 55 -2.25 14.82 18.09
N ASP A 56 -2.09 16.13 18.09
CA ASP A 56 -3.09 17.05 17.54
C ASP A 56 -3.10 17.03 16.00
N GLU A 57 -1.95 16.88 15.35
CA GLU A 57 -1.88 16.69 13.90
C GLU A 57 -2.60 15.38 13.47
N ALA A 58 -2.42 14.30 14.25
CA ALA A 58 -3.13 13.05 13.99
C ALA A 58 -4.64 13.21 14.16
N GLY A 59 -5.08 13.90 15.21
CA GLY A 59 -6.50 14.20 15.45
C GLY A 59 -7.12 15.08 14.38
N GLN A 60 -6.41 16.12 13.93
CA GLN A 60 -6.85 16.99 12.85
C GLN A 60 -6.97 16.23 11.53
N ARG A 61 -5.96 15.47 11.17
CA ARG A 61 -5.98 14.63 9.95
C ARG A 61 -7.12 13.62 9.99
N LEU A 62 -7.37 12.99 11.15
CA LEU A 62 -8.51 12.08 11.31
C LEU A 62 -9.84 12.80 11.04
N SER A 63 -10.02 14.00 11.57
CA SER A 63 -11.22 14.80 11.34
C SER A 63 -11.41 15.15 9.87
N GLU A 64 -10.33 15.49 9.16
CA GLU A 64 -10.34 15.74 7.71
C GLU A 64 -10.75 14.49 6.92
N LEU A 65 -10.23 13.30 7.29
CA LEU A 65 -10.57 12.04 6.63
C LEU A 65 -12.02 11.62 6.89
N LEU A 66 -12.52 11.87 8.10
CA LEU A 66 -13.91 11.60 8.48
C LEU A 66 -14.88 12.51 7.74
N SER A 67 -14.54 13.80 7.55
CA SER A 67 -15.40 14.74 6.81
C SER A 67 -15.63 14.36 5.35
N ARG A 68 -14.79 13.50 4.79
CA ARG A 68 -14.94 12.95 3.44
C ARG A 68 -15.89 11.74 3.37
N ALA A 69 -16.50 11.34 4.49
CA ALA A 69 -17.47 10.24 4.53
C ALA A 69 -18.88 10.77 4.23
N ASP A 70 -19.74 9.92 3.67
CA ASP A 70 -21.14 10.25 3.41
C ASP A 70 -21.93 10.58 4.68
N SER A 71 -21.49 10.00 5.81
CA SER A 71 -22.04 10.25 7.14
C SER A 71 -20.88 10.46 8.13
N PRO A 72 -20.38 11.70 8.23
CA PRO A 72 -19.26 11.98 9.12
C PRO A 72 -19.71 11.83 10.59
N GLU A 73 -19.11 10.89 11.29
CA GLU A 73 -19.31 10.70 12.73
C GLU A 73 -17.97 10.75 13.44
N THR A 74 -17.77 11.71 14.31
CA THR A 74 -16.57 11.82 15.12
C THR A 74 -16.80 11.12 16.45
N ARG A 75 -16.00 10.10 16.75
CA ARG A 75 -16.04 9.36 18.01
C ARG A 75 -14.82 9.71 18.85
N ALA A 76 -15.06 10.12 20.10
CA ALA A 76 -13.99 10.51 21.01
C ALA A 76 -12.92 9.40 21.17
N ASP A 77 -13.35 8.14 21.24
CA ASP A 77 -12.45 7.00 21.37
C ASP A 77 -11.57 6.80 20.13
N GLN A 78 -12.09 7.09 18.93
CA GLN A 78 -11.32 7.01 17.69
C GLN A 78 -10.24 8.09 17.65
N VAL A 79 -10.56 9.30 18.09
CA VAL A 79 -9.61 10.41 18.20
C VAL A 79 -8.53 10.09 19.24
N ALA A 80 -8.94 9.60 20.42
CA ALA A 80 -8.00 9.18 21.45
C ALA A 80 -7.05 8.07 20.95
N TYR A 81 -7.58 7.07 20.23
CA TYR A 81 -6.80 6.01 19.62
C TYR A 81 -5.79 6.57 18.61
N SER A 82 -6.19 7.44 17.71
CA SER A 82 -5.31 8.06 16.71
C SER A 82 -4.16 8.85 17.37
N ARG A 83 -4.46 9.61 18.43
CA ARG A 83 -3.47 10.34 19.22
C ARG A 83 -2.47 9.42 19.92
N VAL A 84 -2.91 8.26 20.42
CA VAL A 84 -2.01 7.27 21.01
C VAL A 84 -1.10 6.65 19.95
N VAL A 85 -1.67 6.27 18.80
CA VAL A 85 -0.91 5.66 17.69
C VAL A 85 0.12 6.63 17.11
N SER A 86 -0.13 7.94 17.12
CA SER A 86 0.83 8.93 16.61
C SER A 86 2.21 8.84 17.29
N LYS A 87 2.25 8.36 18.54
CA LYS A 87 3.51 8.17 19.29
C LYS A 87 4.46 7.17 18.61
N ALA A 88 3.95 6.23 17.80
CA ALA A 88 4.78 5.29 17.04
C ALA A 88 5.61 5.99 15.96
N PHE A 89 5.25 7.21 15.60
CA PHE A 89 5.92 8.04 14.58
C PHE A 89 6.88 9.07 15.17
N ASN A 90 7.25 8.90 16.43
CA ASN A 90 8.32 9.69 17.03
C ASN A 90 9.68 9.20 16.51
N PRO A 91 10.68 10.08 16.43
CA PRO A 91 12.04 9.68 16.13
C PRO A 91 12.53 8.57 17.07
N ARG A 92 13.46 7.76 16.58
CA ARG A 92 14.13 6.77 17.43
C ARG A 92 14.84 7.48 18.58
N SER A 93 14.96 6.79 19.73
CA SER A 93 15.78 7.29 20.83
C SER A 93 17.23 7.46 20.41
N ASP A 94 18.00 8.25 21.16
CA ASP A 94 19.45 8.45 20.94
C ASP A 94 20.22 7.11 20.94
N ALA A 95 19.71 6.09 21.65
CA ALA A 95 20.25 4.73 21.62
C ALA A 95 19.86 3.93 20.36
N GLY A 96 19.12 4.52 19.41
CA GLY A 96 18.72 3.86 18.16
C GLY A 96 17.56 2.87 18.28
N PHE A 97 16.97 2.70 19.46
CA PHE A 97 15.83 1.79 19.66
C PHE A 97 14.57 2.31 18.96
N PRO A 98 13.80 1.43 18.28
CA PRO A 98 12.54 1.79 17.66
C PRO A 98 11.50 2.13 18.74
N VAL A 99 10.65 3.10 18.45
CA VAL A 99 9.46 3.38 19.27
C VAL A 99 8.40 2.34 18.93
N SER A 100 7.90 1.62 19.94
CA SER A 100 6.82 0.64 19.78
C SER A 100 5.61 1.07 20.59
N VAL A 101 4.43 1.04 19.94
CA VAL A 101 3.15 1.39 20.57
C VAL A 101 2.20 0.20 20.45
N LEU A 102 1.73 -0.31 21.56
CA LEU A 102 0.65 -1.30 21.64
C LEU A 102 -0.65 -0.56 21.95
N ALA A 103 -1.56 -0.49 20.98
CA ALA A 103 -2.82 0.20 21.11
C ALA A 103 -3.98 -0.77 20.92
N GLN A 104 -4.72 -1.05 22.01
CA GLN A 104 -5.92 -1.86 21.97
C GLN A 104 -7.15 -0.94 21.91
N ALA A 105 -8.09 -1.31 21.05
CA ALA A 105 -9.33 -0.59 20.89
C ALA A 105 -10.47 -1.55 20.55
N GLY A 106 -11.67 -1.26 21.05
CA GLY A 106 -12.87 -2.05 20.82
C GLY A 106 -13.21 -2.24 19.33
N THR A 107 -14.08 -3.20 19.02
CA THR A 107 -14.62 -3.37 17.66
C THR A 107 -15.52 -2.18 17.31
N GLY A 108 -15.50 -1.77 16.04
CA GLY A 108 -16.38 -0.72 15.54
C GLY A 108 -15.96 0.73 15.78
N ILE A 109 -14.87 1.02 16.50
CA ILE A 109 -14.43 2.40 16.74
C ILE A 109 -13.74 3.05 15.52
N GLY A 110 -13.56 2.34 14.41
CA GLY A 110 -12.90 2.89 13.23
C GLY A 110 -11.38 2.90 13.30
N LYS A 111 -10.76 1.83 13.86
CA LYS A 111 -9.29 1.70 13.99
C LYS A 111 -8.53 2.00 12.71
N THR A 112 -9.06 1.59 11.55
CA THR A 112 -8.38 1.73 10.26
C THR A 112 -8.06 3.18 9.95
N LEU A 113 -9.02 4.08 10.00
CA LEU A 113 -8.76 5.51 9.84
C LEU A 113 -7.94 6.07 11.00
N GLY A 114 -8.15 5.55 12.23
CA GLY A 114 -7.42 5.97 13.40
C GLY A 114 -5.91 5.81 13.30
N TYR A 115 -5.40 4.75 12.63
CA TYR A 115 -3.96 4.60 12.39
C TYR A 115 -3.53 5.15 11.02
N LEU A 116 -4.41 5.21 10.03
CA LEU A 116 -4.10 5.83 8.74
C LEU A 116 -3.85 7.33 8.85
N ALA A 117 -4.56 8.01 9.74
CA ALA A 117 -4.39 9.44 9.96
C ALA A 117 -2.94 9.80 10.33
N PRO A 118 -2.36 9.32 11.43
CA PRO A 118 -0.98 9.63 11.77
C PRO A 118 0.02 9.05 10.74
N ALA A 119 -0.26 7.91 10.13
CA ALA A 119 0.59 7.33 9.08
C ALA A 119 0.69 8.23 7.86
N SER A 120 -0.42 8.80 7.39
CA SER A 120 -0.44 9.73 6.26
C SER A 120 0.29 11.04 6.60
N VAL A 121 0.11 11.59 7.81
CA VAL A 121 0.84 12.78 8.25
C VAL A 121 2.34 12.53 8.24
N TRP A 122 2.77 11.38 8.76
CA TRP A 122 4.20 11.05 8.79
C TRP A 122 4.77 10.90 7.38
N SER A 123 4.06 10.21 6.50
CA SER A 123 4.48 10.02 5.10
C SER A 123 4.61 11.37 4.38
N ASP A 124 3.64 12.26 4.54
CA ASP A 124 3.65 13.61 3.94
C ASP A 124 4.82 14.46 4.46
N LYS A 125 5.08 14.42 5.79
CA LYS A 125 6.15 15.23 6.43
C LYS A 125 7.54 14.75 6.10
N ASN A 126 7.72 13.45 5.88
CA ASN A 126 9.03 12.81 5.82
C ASN A 126 9.38 12.22 4.44
N ALA A 127 8.48 12.33 3.46
CA ALA A 127 8.60 11.68 2.16
C ALA A 127 8.93 10.16 2.29
N GLY A 128 8.41 9.53 3.34
CA GLY A 128 8.74 8.16 3.72
C GLY A 128 7.60 7.18 3.49
N SER A 129 7.96 5.91 3.31
CA SER A 129 6.99 4.82 3.14
C SER A 129 6.55 4.26 4.49
N VAL A 130 5.25 4.03 4.65
CA VAL A 130 4.66 3.36 5.81
C VAL A 130 4.21 1.96 5.42
N TRP A 131 4.61 0.97 6.21
CA TRP A 131 4.21 -0.42 6.00
C TRP A 131 3.06 -0.79 6.93
N ILE A 132 1.96 -1.29 6.35
CA ILE A 132 0.79 -1.74 7.10
C ILE A 132 0.57 -3.21 6.80
N SER A 133 0.64 -4.05 7.82
CA SER A 133 0.38 -5.48 7.72
C SER A 133 -1.02 -5.81 8.26
N THR A 134 -1.75 -6.65 7.53
CA THR A 134 -3.07 -7.15 7.94
C THR A 134 -3.09 -8.67 7.91
N PHE A 135 -3.82 -9.28 8.83
CA PHE A 135 -3.88 -10.74 8.94
C PHE A 135 -4.78 -11.39 7.88
N THR A 136 -5.85 -10.71 7.45
CA THR A 136 -6.84 -11.31 6.53
C THR A 136 -6.99 -10.51 5.25
N ARG A 137 -7.41 -11.21 4.18
CA ARG A 137 -7.76 -10.58 2.89
C ARG A 137 -8.91 -9.58 3.01
N THR A 138 -9.85 -9.83 3.92
CA THR A 138 -10.97 -8.92 4.19
C THR A 138 -10.47 -7.60 4.77
N LEU A 139 -9.57 -7.66 5.76
CA LEU A 139 -8.94 -6.45 6.32
C LEU A 139 -8.11 -5.71 5.28
N GLN A 140 -7.42 -6.43 4.39
CA GLN A 140 -6.66 -5.81 3.30
C GLN A 140 -7.58 -5.04 2.34
N LYS A 141 -8.74 -5.62 1.96
CA LYS A 141 -9.74 -4.95 1.12
C LYS A 141 -10.35 -3.73 1.82
N GLN A 142 -10.64 -3.86 3.12
CA GLN A 142 -11.15 -2.76 3.93
C GLN A 142 -10.12 -1.61 3.99
N LEU A 143 -8.86 -1.93 4.24
CA LEU A 143 -7.77 -0.95 4.25
C LEU A 143 -7.65 -0.23 2.89
N ASP A 144 -7.69 -0.98 1.79
CA ASP A 144 -7.64 -0.40 0.45
C ASP A 144 -8.81 0.54 0.17
N SER A 145 -10.02 0.19 0.63
CA SER A 145 -11.21 1.05 0.55
C SER A 145 -11.03 2.34 1.36
N GLU A 146 -10.54 2.25 2.60
CA GLU A 146 -10.31 3.43 3.44
C GLU A 146 -9.19 4.35 2.89
N LEU A 147 -8.22 3.78 2.17
CA LEU A 147 -7.20 4.57 1.49
C LEU A 147 -7.75 5.46 0.37
N ASN A 148 -8.97 5.22 -0.14
CA ASN A 148 -9.62 6.16 -1.06
C ASN A 148 -9.96 7.50 -0.38
N ARG A 149 -10.11 7.52 0.94
CA ARG A 149 -10.31 8.77 1.69
C ARG A 149 -9.01 9.54 1.87
N VAL A 150 -7.89 8.83 2.01
CA VAL A 150 -6.56 9.46 2.08
C VAL A 150 -6.17 9.99 0.69
N PHE A 151 -6.41 9.19 -0.34
CA PHE A 151 -6.09 9.49 -1.74
C PHE A 151 -7.35 9.45 -2.60
N PRO A 152 -8.13 10.55 -2.67
CA PRO A 152 -9.37 10.58 -3.46
C PRO A 152 -9.13 10.46 -4.97
N ASP A 153 -7.97 10.92 -5.45
CA ASP A 153 -7.60 10.76 -6.86
C ASP A 153 -7.02 9.36 -7.09
N PRO A 154 -7.66 8.54 -7.96
CA PRO A 154 -7.20 7.20 -8.27
C PRO A 154 -5.78 7.15 -8.89
N GLN A 155 -5.36 8.18 -9.61
CA GLN A 155 -4.03 8.22 -10.20
C GLN A 155 -2.96 8.47 -9.13
N ILE A 156 -3.24 9.37 -8.21
CA ILE A 156 -2.37 9.62 -7.05
C ILE A 156 -2.29 8.36 -6.19
N LYS A 157 -3.44 7.72 -5.90
CA LYS A 157 -3.48 6.47 -5.14
C LYS A 157 -2.60 5.38 -5.76
N ARG A 158 -2.68 5.18 -7.07
CA ARG A 158 -1.86 4.16 -7.78
C ARG A 158 -0.35 4.38 -7.64
N ARG A 159 0.07 5.62 -7.51
CA ARG A 159 1.50 5.98 -7.32
C ARG A 159 1.93 5.89 -5.86
N ALA A 160 1.02 6.20 -4.93
CA ALA A 160 1.31 6.28 -3.51
C ALA A 160 1.11 4.94 -2.77
N VAL A 161 0.27 4.03 -3.29
CA VAL A 161 -0.14 2.81 -2.59
C VAL A 161 0.25 1.56 -3.38
N VAL A 162 0.99 0.68 -2.72
CA VAL A 162 1.34 -0.65 -3.25
C VAL A 162 0.78 -1.74 -2.34
N ILE A 163 -0.05 -2.61 -2.89
CA ILE A 163 -0.59 -3.77 -2.17
C ILE A 163 0.30 -4.98 -2.46
N ARG A 164 0.92 -5.52 -1.42
CA ARG A 164 1.71 -6.75 -1.51
C ARG A 164 0.93 -7.90 -0.87
N LYS A 165 0.89 -9.03 -1.55
CA LYS A 165 0.19 -10.25 -1.13
C LYS A 165 1.20 -11.39 -1.01
N GLY A 166 0.81 -12.48 -0.34
CA GLY A 166 1.56 -13.72 -0.38
C GLY A 166 1.69 -14.26 -1.82
N ARG A 167 2.78 -14.96 -2.09
CA ARG A 167 3.12 -15.47 -3.43
C ARG A 167 2.01 -16.31 -4.06
N GLU A 168 1.27 -17.04 -3.24
CA GLU A 168 0.12 -17.87 -3.63
C GLU A 168 -1.08 -17.06 -4.17
N ASN A 169 -1.06 -15.74 -4.01
CA ASN A 169 -2.15 -14.86 -4.45
C ASN A 169 -1.84 -14.12 -5.77
N TYR A 170 -0.73 -14.46 -6.40
CA TYR A 170 -0.38 -13.96 -7.72
C TYR A 170 -0.50 -15.07 -8.74
N MET A 171 -0.98 -14.72 -9.94
CA MET A 171 -0.96 -15.64 -11.06
C MET A 171 0.51 -15.87 -11.47
N CYS A 172 0.91 -17.13 -11.55
CA CYS A 172 2.18 -17.50 -12.13
C CYS A 172 2.02 -17.51 -13.66
N LEU A 173 2.77 -16.69 -14.36
CA LEU A 173 2.77 -16.59 -15.82
C LEU A 173 3.95 -17.37 -16.45
N LEU A 174 4.69 -18.14 -15.64
CA LEU A 174 5.82 -18.96 -16.09
C LEU A 174 5.37 -20.36 -16.46
#